data_3eedaf7a9957029e6b358d90b5ab3fbf
#
_entry.id   3eedaf7a9957029e6b358d90b5ab3fbf
#
_cell.length_a   1.000
_cell.length_b   1.000
_cell.length_c   1.000
_cell.angle_alpha   90.00
_cell.angle_beta   90.00
_cell.angle_gamma   90.00
#
_symmetry.space_group_name_H-M   'P 1'
#
loop_
_entity.id
_entity.type
_entity.pdbx_description
1 polymer ?
#
loop_
_entity_poly.entity_id
_entity_poly.type
_entity_poly.pdbx_seq_one_letter_code
_entity_poly.pdbx_strand_id
1 'polypeptide(L)'
;MEKLKKDLENLLDEVIASYNALKIDEKIEELASIDEKLADGGIWANPTYAQDITKRAKFLRKDTDEWSTLKVQVSDLIELLSLCDESMKDELSAQYEEIGRAHV
;
A
#
# COMPACT_ATOMS: atom_id res chain seq x y z
N MET A 1 -2.59 -23.44 -12.08
CA MET A 1 -3.24 -22.15 -11.72
C MET A 1 -3.90 -22.18 -10.35
N GLU A 2 -4.41 -23.33 -9.92
CA GLU A 2 -5.04 -23.46 -8.60
C GLU A 2 -4.08 -23.11 -7.45
N LYS A 3 -2.84 -23.59 -7.53
CA LYS A 3 -1.85 -23.30 -6.50
C LYS A 3 -1.50 -21.82 -6.47
N LEU A 4 -1.30 -21.22 -7.63
CA LEU A 4 -0.98 -19.79 -7.73
C LEU A 4 -2.13 -18.94 -7.19
N LYS A 5 -3.35 -19.29 -7.51
CA LYS A 5 -4.54 -18.60 -7.01
C LYS A 5 -4.60 -18.65 -5.49
N LYS A 6 -4.35 -19.82 -4.92
CA LYS A 6 -4.36 -20.00 -3.47
C LYS A 6 -3.23 -19.21 -2.81
N ASP A 7 -2.04 -19.24 -3.40
CA ASP A 7 -0.89 -18.49 -2.89
C ASP A 7 -1.16 -16.99 -2.90
N LEU A 8 -1.79 -16.48 -3.95
CA LEU A 8 -2.17 -15.07 -4.05
C LEU A 8 -3.24 -14.69 -3.03
N GLU A 9 -4.24 -15.55 -2.83
CA GLU A 9 -5.26 -15.32 -1.84
C GLU A 9 -4.68 -15.27 -0.43
N ASN A 10 -3.75 -16.18 -0.12
CA ASN A 10 -3.04 -16.19 1.16
C ASN A 10 -2.20 -14.93 1.33
N LEU A 11 -1.51 -14.50 0.29
CA LEU A 11 -0.73 -13.27 0.32
C LEU A 11 -1.62 -12.05 0.55
N LEU A 12 -2.78 -12.00 -0.11
CA LEU A 12 -3.73 -10.90 0.10
C LEU A 12 -4.21 -10.88 1.55
N ASP A 13 -4.52 -12.03 2.13
CA ASP A 13 -4.93 -12.12 3.52
C ASP A 13 -3.85 -11.60 4.47
N GLU A 14 -2.59 -11.94 4.21
CA GLU A 14 -1.45 -11.43 4.99
C GLU A 14 -1.30 -9.91 4.83
N VAL A 15 -1.45 -9.41 3.61
CA VAL A 15 -1.35 -7.97 3.34
C VAL A 15 -2.47 -7.22 4.05
N ILE A 16 -3.69 -7.72 3.98
CA ILE A 16 -4.84 -7.10 4.66
C ILE A 16 -4.64 -7.12 6.18
N ALA A 17 -4.18 -8.24 6.73
CA ALA A 17 -3.91 -8.35 8.16
C ALA A 17 -2.85 -7.35 8.61
N SER A 18 -1.77 -7.20 7.84
CA SER A 18 -0.72 -6.22 8.14
C SER A 18 -1.21 -4.79 7.98
N TYR A 19 -1.99 -4.53 6.93
CA TYR A 19 -2.61 -3.24 6.68
C TYR A 19 -3.44 -2.79 7.89
N ASN A 20 -4.26 -3.70 8.42
CA ASN A 20 -5.09 -3.43 9.58
C ASN A 20 -4.28 -3.30 10.87
N ALA A 21 -3.28 -4.16 11.06
CA ALA A 21 -2.41 -4.13 12.25
C ALA A 21 -1.60 -2.84 12.32
N LEU A 22 -1.16 -2.32 11.17
CA LEU A 22 -0.41 -1.08 11.08
C LEU A 22 -1.31 0.16 11.08
N LYS A 23 -2.62 -0.04 11.09
CA LYS A 23 -3.61 1.04 11.12
C LYS A 23 -3.43 2.02 9.95
N ILE A 24 -3.29 1.46 8.75
CA ILE A 24 -3.04 2.26 7.55
C ILE A 24 -4.19 3.23 7.26
N ASP A 25 -5.44 2.82 7.47
CA ASP A 25 -6.60 3.71 7.26
C ASP A 25 -6.53 4.94 8.19
N GLU A 26 -6.12 4.74 9.45
CA GLU A 26 -5.93 5.85 10.38
C GLU A 26 -4.80 6.78 9.94
N LYS A 27 -3.73 6.19 9.40
CA LYS A 27 -2.61 6.97 8.86
C LYS A 27 -3.03 7.78 7.64
N ILE A 28 -3.88 7.24 6.79
CA ILE A 28 -4.42 7.96 5.63
C ILE A 28 -5.24 9.17 6.10
N GLU A 29 -6.07 9.00 7.12
CA GLU A 29 -6.86 10.10 7.68
C GLU A 29 -5.95 11.17 8.31
N GLU A 30 -4.96 10.76 9.06
CA GLU A 30 -3.98 11.69 9.66
C GLU A 30 -3.24 12.46 8.56
N LEU A 31 -2.79 11.77 7.52
CA LEU A 31 -2.10 12.38 6.40
C LEU A 31 -2.98 13.42 5.69
N ALA A 32 -4.24 13.10 5.45
CA ALA A 32 -5.19 14.04 4.84
C ALA A 32 -5.36 15.28 5.71
N SER A 33 -5.44 15.12 7.02
CA SER A 33 -5.53 16.23 7.97
C SER A 33 -4.28 17.11 7.94
N ILE A 34 -3.10 16.49 7.88
CA ILE A 34 -1.83 17.21 7.79
C ILE A 34 -1.72 17.98 6.49
N ASP A 35 -2.07 17.34 5.37
CA ASP A 35 -2.04 17.98 4.05
C ASP A 35 -2.97 19.20 4.01
N GLU A 36 -4.14 19.12 4.64
CA GLU A 36 -5.05 20.25 4.77
C GLU A 36 -4.42 21.40 5.56
N LYS A 37 -3.75 21.08 6.67
CA LYS A 37 -3.05 22.08 7.49
C LYS A 37 -1.90 22.73 6.72
N LEU A 38 -1.14 21.93 5.95
CA LEU A 38 -0.03 22.45 5.16
C LEU A 38 -0.50 23.34 4.01
N ALA A 39 -1.71 23.12 3.49
CA ALA A 39 -2.31 23.96 2.48
C ALA A 39 -2.76 25.31 3.04
N ASP A 40 -2.95 25.41 4.35
CA ASP A 40 -3.28 26.66 5.02
C ASP A 40 -1.99 27.45 5.25
N GLY A 41 -1.82 28.59 4.57
CA GLY A 41 -0.63 29.43 4.67
C GLY A 41 -0.30 29.91 6.08
N GLY A 42 -1.29 29.98 6.97
CA GLY A 42 -1.11 30.45 8.35
C GLY A 42 -0.20 29.56 9.19
N ILE A 43 -0.05 28.28 8.84
CA ILE A 43 0.79 27.34 9.61
C ILE A 43 2.27 27.72 9.53
N TRP A 44 2.69 28.39 8.48
CA TRP A 44 4.08 28.80 8.28
C TRP A 44 4.50 29.96 9.16
N ALA A 45 3.54 30.56 9.90
CA ALA A 45 3.87 31.52 10.96
C ALA A 45 4.63 30.86 12.12
N ASN A 46 4.51 29.54 12.26
CA ASN A 46 5.31 28.75 13.22
C ASN A 46 6.16 27.74 12.44
N PRO A 47 7.39 28.12 12.02
CA PRO A 47 8.22 27.25 11.17
C PRO A 47 8.57 25.90 11.83
N THR A 48 8.77 25.86 13.13
CA THR A 48 9.11 24.63 13.84
C THR A 48 7.95 23.62 13.75
N TYR A 49 6.75 24.07 14.01
CA TYR A 49 5.54 23.23 13.90
C TYR A 49 5.33 22.76 12.46
N ALA A 50 5.47 23.68 11.50
CA ALA A 50 5.33 23.34 10.08
C ALA A 50 6.33 22.28 9.63
N GLN A 51 7.58 22.38 10.11
CA GLN A 51 8.60 21.36 9.81
C GLN A 51 8.26 20.02 10.44
N ASP A 52 7.79 20.00 11.68
CA ASP A 52 7.45 18.77 12.38
C ASP A 52 6.32 18.03 11.68
N ILE A 53 5.26 18.70 11.28
CA ILE A 53 4.15 18.05 10.59
C ILE A 53 4.52 17.65 9.17
N THR A 54 5.44 18.37 8.52
CA THR A 54 5.95 18.00 7.19
C THR A 54 6.73 16.68 7.26
N LYS A 55 7.56 16.52 8.30
CA LYS A 55 8.28 15.25 8.54
C LYS A 55 7.31 14.12 8.85
N ARG A 56 6.28 14.39 9.64
CA ARG A 56 5.25 13.41 9.95
C ARG A 56 4.50 12.98 8.70
N ALA A 57 4.14 13.93 7.83
CA ALA A 57 3.48 13.64 6.56
C ALA A 57 4.34 12.75 5.68
N LYS A 58 5.63 13.02 5.58
CA LYS A 58 6.57 12.21 4.79
C LYS A 58 6.63 10.78 5.29
N PHE A 59 6.72 10.60 6.61
CA PHE A 59 6.73 9.29 7.23
C PHE A 59 5.42 8.52 6.95
N LEU A 60 4.29 9.17 7.14
CA LEU A 60 2.98 8.57 6.91
C LEU A 60 2.78 8.21 5.44
N ARG A 61 3.20 9.09 4.53
CA ARG A 61 3.05 8.87 3.08
C ARG A 61 3.81 7.65 2.62
N LYS A 62 5.01 7.43 3.14
CA LYS A 62 5.80 6.24 2.83
C LYS A 62 5.02 4.97 3.18
N ASP A 63 4.48 4.89 4.39
CA ASP A 63 3.74 3.71 4.84
C ASP A 63 2.43 3.53 4.08
N THR A 64 1.66 4.61 3.91
CA THR A 64 0.36 4.54 3.23
C THR A 64 0.51 4.15 1.77
N ASP A 65 1.49 4.74 1.07
CA ASP A 65 1.74 4.43 -0.34
C ASP A 65 2.19 2.98 -0.51
N GLU A 66 3.13 2.53 0.32
CA GLU A 66 3.65 1.17 0.25
C GLU A 66 2.55 0.13 0.43
N TRP A 67 1.76 0.24 1.49
CA TRP A 67 0.73 -0.76 1.81
C TRP A 67 -0.48 -0.67 0.91
N SER A 68 -0.88 0.53 0.49
CA SER A 68 -1.98 0.71 -0.45
C SER A 68 -1.62 0.16 -1.82
N THR A 69 -0.40 0.43 -2.30
CA THR A 69 0.10 -0.10 -3.57
C THR A 69 0.17 -1.62 -3.54
N LEU A 70 0.72 -2.19 -2.47
CA LEU A 70 0.84 -3.64 -2.31
C LEU A 70 -0.52 -4.33 -2.34
N LYS A 71 -1.49 -3.77 -1.62
CA LYS A 71 -2.86 -4.30 -1.58
C LYS A 71 -3.49 -4.31 -2.98
N VAL A 72 -3.34 -3.23 -3.71
CA VAL A 72 -3.86 -3.12 -5.09
C VAL A 72 -3.16 -4.11 -6.02
N GLN A 73 -1.83 -4.20 -5.95
CA GLN A 73 -1.07 -5.12 -6.80
C GLN A 73 -1.50 -6.57 -6.63
N VAL A 74 -1.65 -7.02 -5.39
CA VAL A 74 -2.08 -8.39 -5.12
C VAL A 74 -3.52 -8.62 -5.57
N SER A 75 -4.41 -7.69 -5.30
CA SER A 75 -5.81 -7.76 -5.73
C SER A 75 -5.93 -7.82 -7.25
N ASP A 76 -5.14 -7.00 -7.96
CA ASP A 76 -5.14 -6.97 -9.42
C ASP A 76 -4.64 -8.30 -10.00
N LEU A 77 -3.61 -8.90 -9.39
CA LEU A 77 -3.12 -10.21 -9.86
C LEU A 77 -4.17 -11.30 -9.70
N ILE A 78 -4.91 -11.30 -8.60
CA ILE A 78 -5.99 -12.25 -8.37
C ILE A 78 -7.08 -12.07 -9.43
N GLU A 79 -7.44 -10.84 -9.72
CA GLU A 79 -8.44 -10.53 -10.74
C GLU A 79 -7.98 -10.97 -12.13
N LEU A 80 -6.74 -10.67 -12.49
CA LEU A 80 -6.15 -11.09 -13.76
C LEU A 80 -6.12 -12.62 -13.89
N LEU A 81 -5.79 -13.31 -12.79
CA LEU A 81 -5.74 -14.76 -12.77
C LEU A 81 -7.11 -15.38 -13.07
N SER A 82 -8.19 -14.74 -12.60
CA SER A 82 -9.55 -15.20 -12.88
C SER A 82 -9.95 -15.03 -14.35
N LEU A 83 -9.33 -14.08 -15.04
CA LEU A 83 -9.67 -13.74 -16.44
C LEU A 83 -8.73 -14.37 -17.45
N CYS A 84 -7.59 -14.91 -17.02
CA CYS A 84 -6.54 -15.39 -17.91
C CYS A 84 -6.54 -16.90 -18.01
N ASP A 85 -5.95 -17.42 -19.11
CA ASP A 85 -5.75 -18.83 -19.31
C ASP A 85 -4.35 -19.28 -18.87
N GLU A 86 -4.05 -20.56 -19.07
CA GLU A 86 -2.77 -21.17 -18.72
C GLU A 86 -1.56 -20.48 -19.38
N SER A 87 -1.75 -19.85 -20.52
CA SER A 87 -0.64 -19.21 -21.25
C SER A 87 -0.01 -18.05 -20.49
N MET A 88 -0.73 -17.44 -19.56
CA MET A 88 -0.25 -16.32 -18.76
C MET A 88 0.27 -16.71 -17.38
N LYS A 89 0.23 -17.99 -17.05
CA LYS A 89 0.64 -18.50 -15.75
C LYS A 89 2.05 -18.09 -15.35
N ASP A 90 2.99 -18.21 -16.27
CA ASP A 90 4.40 -17.92 -16.00
C ASP A 90 4.62 -16.44 -15.70
N GLU A 91 3.96 -15.56 -16.45
CA GLU A 91 4.03 -14.13 -16.24
C GLU A 91 3.44 -13.74 -14.89
N LEU A 92 2.27 -14.28 -14.56
CA LEU A 92 1.61 -14.01 -13.28
C LEU A 92 2.42 -14.55 -12.10
N SER A 93 3.03 -15.72 -12.26
CA SER A 93 3.91 -16.29 -11.24
C SER A 93 5.14 -15.42 -11.00
N ALA A 94 5.73 -14.86 -12.06
CA ALA A 94 6.87 -13.96 -11.96
C ALA A 94 6.49 -12.67 -11.22
N GLN A 95 5.32 -12.12 -11.50
CA GLN A 95 4.82 -10.93 -10.80
C GLN A 95 4.58 -11.20 -9.33
N TYR A 96 4.00 -12.36 -9.00
CA TYR A 96 3.79 -12.78 -7.63
C TYR A 96 5.12 -12.87 -6.86
N GLU A 97 6.13 -13.51 -7.46
CA GLU A 97 7.45 -13.64 -6.85
C GLU A 97 8.13 -12.29 -6.64
N GLU A 98 7.98 -11.38 -7.58
CA GLU A 98 8.53 -10.03 -7.47
C GLU A 98 7.92 -9.26 -6.31
N ILE A 99 6.60 -9.34 -6.14
CA ILE A 99 5.91 -8.71 -5.02
C ILE A 99 6.42 -9.29 -3.69
N GLY A 100 6.55 -10.60 -3.61
CA GLY A 100 7.07 -11.26 -2.42
C GLY A 100 8.48 -10.85 -2.07
N ARG A 101 9.36 -10.72 -3.08
CA ARG A 101 10.74 -10.29 -2.86
C ARG A 101 10.85 -8.85 -2.42
N ALA A 102 10.08 -7.97 -3.02
CA ALA A 102 10.11 -6.55 -2.69
C ALA A 102 9.57 -6.28 -1.28
N HIS A 103 8.74 -7.17 -0.77
CA HIS A 103 8.07 -7.00 0.51
C HIS A 103 8.83 -7.63 1.69
N VAL A 104 9.70 -8.58 1.43
CA VAL A 104 10.46 -9.27 2.50
C VAL A 104 11.61 -8.38 3.04
#